data_c3f355cf7efdb70e3c474cec4a692ed8
#
_entry.id   c3f355cf7efdb70e3c474cec4a692ed8
#
_cell.length_a   1.000
_cell.length_b   1.000
_cell.length_c   1.000
_cell.angle_alpha   90.00
_cell.angle_beta   90.00
_cell.angle_gamma   90.00
#
_symmetry.space_group_name_H-M   'P 1'
#
loop_
_entity.id
_entity.type
_entity.pdbx_description
1 polymer ?
#
loop_
_entity_poly.entity_id
_entity_poly.type
_entity_poly.pdbx_seq_one_letter_code
_entity_poly.pdbx_strand_id
1 'polypeptide(L)'
;MCKSPEWLAIAIGNTRIRAAIFDGDRLEEYSCTHDQLPTLELKLANKNFARIAIASVVPHIVTSWHNFAQTQIVTTADVPLQGLYSTMGVDRALTAFGAGQTYGYPVLVIDAGTALTITGIDTHKTLVGGAIIAGLRSQFSSLHQNTAGLPDILIPEVLPARWATDTISAMQSGVAQILLAGLQAYIDDWRSQFPNSYVVLTGGDRDRLKQWGLKVDIIDKDLIFRGLFHCHEL
;
A
#
# COMPACT_ATOMS: atom_id res chain seq x y z
N MET A 1 -0.47 -35.09 9.16
CA MET A 1 0.15 -33.98 8.45
C MET A 1 0.59 -32.96 9.50
N CYS A 2 1.90 -32.76 9.70
CA CYS A 2 2.37 -31.65 10.53
C CYS A 2 1.89 -30.37 9.86
N LYS A 3 1.13 -29.52 10.59
CA LYS A 3 0.85 -28.16 10.14
C LYS A 3 2.17 -27.42 10.00
N SER A 4 2.36 -26.74 8.89
CA SER A 4 3.46 -25.78 8.77
C SER A 4 3.34 -24.77 9.91
N PRO A 5 4.45 -24.36 10.54
CA PRO A 5 4.37 -23.40 11.63
C PRO A 5 3.78 -22.07 11.12
N GLU A 6 2.72 -21.60 11.78
CA GLU A 6 2.11 -20.30 11.45
C GLU A 6 3.11 -19.16 11.67
N TRP A 7 3.12 -18.18 10.79
CA TRP A 7 3.87 -16.96 11.01
C TRP A 7 3.01 -15.72 10.83
N LEU A 8 3.35 -14.64 11.55
CA LEU A 8 2.58 -13.41 11.61
C LEU A 8 3.35 -12.28 10.92
N ALA A 9 2.73 -11.65 9.92
CA ALA A 9 3.21 -10.43 9.28
C ALA A 9 2.37 -9.25 9.77
N ILE A 10 3.02 -8.15 10.16
CA ILE A 10 2.35 -6.94 10.64
C ILE A 10 2.88 -5.74 9.86
N ALA A 11 1.96 -4.98 9.28
CA ALA A 11 2.24 -3.72 8.61
C ALA A 11 1.55 -2.58 9.38
N ILE A 12 2.34 -1.66 9.94
CA ILE A 12 1.87 -0.50 10.71
C ILE A 12 1.97 0.72 9.81
N GLY A 13 0.84 1.11 9.22
CA GLY A 13 0.69 2.32 8.41
C GLY A 13 0.22 3.52 9.22
N ASN A 14 0.21 4.71 8.60
CA ASN A 14 -0.21 5.96 9.26
C ASN A 14 -1.66 5.96 9.77
N THR A 15 -2.55 5.22 9.13
CA THR A 15 -4.00 5.21 9.45
C THR A 15 -4.47 3.87 9.99
N ARG A 16 -3.85 2.78 9.56
CA ARG A 16 -4.28 1.42 9.89
C ARG A 16 -3.10 0.51 10.17
N ILE A 17 -3.36 -0.46 11.01
CA ILE A 17 -2.52 -1.63 11.22
C ILE A 17 -3.19 -2.78 10.47
N ARG A 18 -2.40 -3.48 9.67
CA ARG A 18 -2.81 -4.72 9.00
C ARG A 18 -1.94 -5.85 9.50
N ALA A 19 -2.54 -7.00 9.76
CA ALA A 19 -1.83 -8.21 10.13
C ALA A 19 -2.31 -9.37 9.27
N ALA A 20 -1.39 -10.25 8.93
CA ALA A 20 -1.67 -11.44 8.15
C ALA A 20 -1.02 -12.66 8.82
N ILE A 21 -1.77 -13.75 8.94
CA ILE A 21 -1.27 -15.03 9.41
C ILE A 21 -1.14 -15.95 8.21
N PHE A 22 0.06 -16.47 8.01
CA PHE A 22 0.35 -17.45 6.99
C PHE A 22 0.39 -18.86 7.60
N ASP A 23 -0.40 -19.77 7.02
CA ASP A 23 -0.35 -21.23 7.26
C ASP A 23 -0.09 -21.89 5.88
N GLY A 24 1.18 -22.05 5.54
CA GLY A 24 1.61 -22.32 4.17
C GLY A 24 1.19 -21.16 3.24
N ASP A 25 0.48 -21.50 2.15
CA ASP A 25 -0.02 -20.51 1.18
C ASP A 25 -1.31 -19.79 1.62
N ARG A 26 -1.89 -20.21 2.74
CA ARG A 26 -3.15 -19.64 3.25
C ARG A 26 -2.88 -18.38 4.05
N LEU A 27 -3.59 -17.30 3.69
CA LEU A 27 -3.52 -16.00 4.34
C LEU A 27 -4.83 -15.72 5.10
N GLU A 28 -4.74 -15.49 6.41
CA GLU A 28 -5.82 -14.93 7.22
C GLU A 28 -5.48 -13.50 7.59
N GLU A 29 -6.29 -12.52 7.14
CA GLU A 29 -5.99 -11.09 7.28
C GLU A 29 -6.84 -10.42 8.34
N TYR A 30 -6.22 -9.48 9.07
CA TYR A 30 -6.84 -8.58 10.02
C TYR A 30 -6.48 -7.14 9.70
N SER A 31 -7.40 -6.20 9.97
CA SER A 31 -7.15 -4.77 9.86
C SER A 31 -7.83 -4.05 11.01
N CYS A 32 -7.12 -3.11 11.63
CA CYS A 32 -7.65 -2.27 12.70
C CYS A 32 -7.07 -0.86 12.63
N THR A 33 -7.66 0.07 13.35
CA THR A 33 -7.09 1.39 13.64
C THR A 33 -6.10 1.29 14.82
N HIS A 34 -5.29 2.31 15.04
CA HIS A 34 -4.26 2.28 16.09
C HIS A 34 -4.83 2.10 17.49
N ASP A 35 -5.97 2.71 17.78
CA ASP A 35 -6.70 2.57 19.06
C ASP A 35 -7.25 1.16 19.29
N GLN A 36 -7.47 0.40 18.22
CA GLN A 36 -7.94 -0.99 18.27
C GLN A 36 -6.81 -2.03 18.35
N LEU A 37 -5.55 -1.60 18.32
CA LEU A 37 -4.39 -2.51 18.40
C LEU A 37 -4.44 -3.44 19.61
N PRO A 38 -4.77 -3.00 20.84
CA PRO A 38 -4.85 -3.91 21.99
C PRO A 38 -5.88 -5.03 21.81
N THR A 39 -6.99 -4.75 21.12
CA THR A 39 -8.02 -5.75 20.80
C THR A 39 -7.49 -6.79 19.81
N LEU A 40 -6.73 -6.36 18.80
CA LEU A 40 -6.09 -7.26 17.85
C LEU A 40 -5.05 -8.15 18.57
N GLU A 41 -4.23 -7.57 19.45
CA GLU A 41 -3.24 -8.29 20.23
C GLU A 41 -3.87 -9.37 21.10
N LEU A 42 -4.95 -9.05 21.82
CA LEU A 42 -5.71 -10.01 22.61
C LEU A 42 -6.30 -11.14 21.75
N LYS A 43 -6.82 -10.83 20.57
CA LYS A 43 -7.36 -11.83 19.64
C LYS A 43 -6.30 -12.83 19.18
N LEU A 44 -5.07 -12.38 19.03
CA LEU A 44 -3.95 -13.18 18.55
C LEU A 44 -3.08 -13.77 19.67
N ALA A 45 -3.30 -13.37 20.94
CA ALA A 45 -2.47 -13.75 22.08
C ALA A 45 -2.37 -15.27 22.33
N ASN A 46 -3.42 -16.03 21.97
CA ASN A 46 -3.46 -17.49 22.15
C ASN A 46 -2.86 -18.27 20.96
N LYS A 47 -2.42 -17.58 19.90
CA LYS A 47 -1.74 -18.21 18.75
C LYS A 47 -0.23 -18.26 19.02
N ASN A 48 0.38 -19.37 18.67
CA ASN A 48 1.82 -19.53 18.76
C ASN A 48 2.43 -19.40 17.37
N PHE A 49 3.14 -18.31 17.14
CA PHE A 49 3.79 -18.02 15.87
C PHE A 49 5.24 -18.50 15.92
N ALA A 50 5.66 -19.27 14.93
CA ALA A 50 7.07 -19.61 14.77
C ALA A 50 7.93 -18.38 14.44
N ARG A 51 7.28 -17.32 13.92
CA ARG A 51 7.92 -16.12 13.41
C ARG A 51 6.95 -14.95 13.37
N ILE A 52 7.49 -13.75 13.63
CA ILE A 52 6.76 -12.49 13.50
C ILE A 52 7.62 -11.49 12.71
N ALA A 53 7.08 -10.94 11.63
CA ALA A 53 7.73 -9.88 10.86
C ALA A 53 6.91 -8.60 10.96
N ILE A 54 7.55 -7.50 11.34
CA ILE A 54 6.89 -6.20 11.53
C ILE A 54 7.55 -5.16 10.63
N ALA A 55 6.76 -4.50 9.79
CA ALA A 55 7.16 -3.29 9.07
C ALA A 55 6.32 -2.11 9.57
N SER A 56 6.96 -1.01 9.94
CA SER A 56 6.29 0.18 10.46
C SER A 56 6.80 1.46 9.81
N VAL A 57 5.88 2.33 9.41
CA VAL A 57 6.16 3.73 9.05
C VAL A 57 5.76 4.70 10.17
N VAL A 58 5.36 4.16 11.34
CA VAL A 58 4.95 4.93 12.53
C VAL A 58 5.81 4.49 13.73
N PRO A 59 7.00 5.07 13.93
CA PRO A 59 8.00 4.57 14.88
C PRO A 59 7.54 4.52 16.35
N HIS A 60 6.59 5.37 16.73
CA HIS A 60 6.09 5.44 18.12
C HIS A 60 5.02 4.38 18.44
N ILE A 61 4.51 3.66 17.44
CA ILE A 61 3.58 2.55 17.67
C ILE A 61 4.39 1.30 17.97
N VAL A 62 4.41 0.93 19.24
CA VAL A 62 5.04 -0.30 19.72
C VAL A 62 3.96 -1.31 20.02
N THR A 63 4.11 -2.50 19.51
CA THR A 63 3.20 -3.63 19.76
C THR A 63 3.78 -4.55 20.82
N SER A 64 2.95 -5.34 21.49
CA SER A 64 3.43 -6.38 22.43
C SER A 64 4.34 -7.39 21.71
N TRP A 65 4.16 -7.59 20.41
CA TRP A 65 4.97 -8.53 19.63
C TRP A 65 6.43 -8.11 19.45
N HIS A 66 6.80 -6.84 19.67
CA HIS A 66 8.22 -6.40 19.62
C HIS A 66 9.10 -7.13 20.65
N ASN A 67 8.50 -7.63 21.73
CA ASN A 67 9.21 -8.28 22.83
C ASN A 67 9.39 -9.80 22.64
N PHE A 68 8.84 -10.38 21.56
CA PHE A 68 8.99 -11.81 21.31
C PHE A 68 10.32 -12.09 20.61
N ALA A 69 11.03 -13.12 21.07
CA ALA A 69 12.36 -13.46 20.55
C ALA A 69 12.38 -13.79 19.05
N GLN A 70 11.27 -14.28 18.51
CA GLN A 70 11.08 -14.61 17.09
C GLN A 70 10.64 -13.41 16.23
N THR A 71 10.63 -12.18 16.77
CA THR A 71 10.22 -10.99 16.05
C THR A 71 11.39 -10.38 15.29
N GLN A 72 11.17 -10.14 14.00
CA GLN A 72 12.03 -9.36 13.14
C GLN A 72 11.34 -8.04 12.78
N ILE A 73 12.03 -6.93 13.03
CA ILE A 73 11.63 -5.61 12.52
C ILE A 73 12.26 -5.45 11.15
N VAL A 74 11.42 -5.32 10.13
CA VAL A 74 11.87 -5.14 8.74
C VAL A 74 11.95 -3.65 8.44
N THR A 75 13.10 -3.22 7.99
CA THR A 75 13.39 -1.83 7.57
C THR A 75 13.56 -1.75 6.06
N THR A 76 13.65 -0.54 5.52
CA THR A 76 13.91 -0.34 4.08
C THR A 76 15.25 -0.96 3.65
N ALA A 77 16.25 -0.99 4.55
CA ALA A 77 17.57 -1.57 4.27
C ALA A 77 17.56 -3.10 4.15
N ASP A 78 16.54 -3.75 4.71
CA ASP A 78 16.41 -5.21 4.66
C ASP A 78 15.70 -5.68 3.37
N VAL A 79 15.11 -4.74 2.58
CA VAL A 79 14.43 -5.07 1.34
C VAL A 79 15.46 -5.24 0.21
N PRO A 80 15.54 -6.41 -0.46
CA PRO A 80 16.60 -6.71 -1.42
C PRO A 80 16.31 -6.10 -2.81
N LEU A 81 16.16 -4.78 -2.83
CA LEU A 81 16.10 -3.93 -4.02
C LEU A 81 17.29 -2.97 -4.02
N GLN A 82 17.77 -2.63 -5.21
CA GLN A 82 18.88 -1.68 -5.37
C GLN A 82 18.36 -0.25 -5.52
N GLY A 83 19.20 0.74 -5.19
CA GLY A 83 18.88 2.16 -5.39
C GLY A 83 17.84 2.75 -4.43
N LEU A 84 17.47 2.02 -3.37
CA LEU A 84 16.59 2.56 -2.34
C LEU A 84 17.29 3.70 -1.58
N TYR A 85 16.57 4.80 -1.34
CA TYR A 85 17.10 5.93 -0.57
C TYR A 85 16.67 5.85 0.89
N SER A 86 17.49 6.39 1.80
CA SER A 86 17.37 6.22 3.26
C SER A 86 16.04 6.71 3.86
N THR A 87 15.36 7.65 3.20
CA THR A 87 14.06 8.19 3.63
C THR A 87 12.86 7.51 2.97
N MET A 88 13.09 6.46 2.18
CA MET A 88 11.99 5.70 1.57
C MET A 88 11.24 4.91 2.62
N GLY A 89 9.92 5.01 2.63
CA GLY A 89 9.06 4.21 3.51
C GLY A 89 9.22 2.72 3.25
N VAL A 90 9.34 1.93 4.32
CA VAL A 90 9.49 0.47 4.23
C VAL A 90 8.26 -0.19 3.58
N ASP A 91 7.07 0.35 3.81
CA ASP A 91 5.83 -0.09 3.18
C ASP A 91 5.90 -0.01 1.65
N ARG A 92 6.43 1.11 1.14
CA ARG A 92 6.62 1.36 -0.29
C ARG A 92 7.66 0.41 -0.90
N ALA A 93 8.77 0.18 -0.21
CA ALA A 93 9.81 -0.76 -0.65
C ALA A 93 9.27 -2.21 -0.68
N LEU A 94 8.55 -2.62 0.38
CA LEU A 94 7.96 -3.94 0.49
C LEU A 94 6.88 -4.21 -0.56
N THR A 95 5.98 -3.25 -0.83
CA THR A 95 4.95 -3.42 -1.87
C THR A 95 5.58 -3.58 -3.25
N ALA A 96 6.62 -2.80 -3.56
CA ALA A 96 7.34 -2.90 -4.82
C ALA A 96 8.09 -4.22 -4.95
N PHE A 97 8.77 -4.66 -3.87
CA PHE A 97 9.46 -5.94 -3.83
C PHE A 97 8.48 -7.12 -3.96
N GLY A 98 7.39 -7.10 -3.19
CA GLY A 98 6.35 -8.14 -3.24
C GLY A 98 5.71 -8.27 -4.63
N ALA A 99 5.45 -7.14 -5.29
CA ALA A 99 4.94 -7.14 -6.67
C ALA A 99 5.94 -7.77 -7.64
N GLY A 100 7.21 -7.37 -7.57
CA GLY A 100 8.25 -7.89 -8.45
C GLY A 100 8.54 -9.37 -8.25
N GLN A 101 8.54 -9.86 -6.99
CA GLN A 101 8.72 -11.29 -6.69
C GLN A 101 7.53 -12.15 -7.15
N THR A 102 6.32 -11.59 -7.09
CA THR A 102 5.10 -12.34 -7.43
C THR A 102 4.81 -12.33 -8.93
N TYR A 103 5.00 -11.18 -9.59
CA TYR A 103 4.56 -10.98 -10.98
C TYR A 103 5.72 -10.80 -11.96
N GLY A 104 6.93 -10.61 -11.45
CA GLY A 104 8.12 -10.37 -12.28
C GLY A 104 8.52 -8.92 -12.37
N TYR A 105 9.72 -8.69 -12.86
CA TYR A 105 10.32 -7.37 -13.14
C TYR A 105 10.47 -7.16 -14.65
N PRO A 106 10.33 -5.94 -15.16
CA PRO A 106 10.08 -4.69 -14.44
C PRO A 106 8.64 -4.56 -13.97
N VAL A 107 8.41 -3.75 -12.91
CA VAL A 107 7.07 -3.56 -12.34
C VAL A 107 6.85 -2.12 -11.90
N LEU A 108 5.65 -1.60 -12.15
CA LEU A 108 5.14 -0.35 -11.61
C LEU A 108 4.09 -0.66 -10.55
N VAL A 109 4.28 -0.18 -9.33
CA VAL A 109 3.29 -0.31 -8.25
C VAL A 109 2.64 1.03 -7.98
N ILE A 110 1.32 1.05 -7.95
CA ILE A 110 0.50 2.17 -7.50
C ILE A 110 -0.18 1.73 -6.21
N ASP A 111 0.18 2.36 -5.08
CA ASP A 111 -0.47 2.13 -3.79
C ASP A 111 -1.41 3.30 -3.49
N ALA A 112 -2.70 3.05 -3.58
CA ALA A 112 -3.76 4.02 -3.38
C ALA A 112 -4.23 4.04 -1.90
N GLY A 113 -3.36 4.55 -1.03
CA GLY A 113 -3.60 4.68 0.41
C GLY A 113 -3.89 6.13 0.85
N THR A 114 -3.61 6.43 2.12
CA THR A 114 -3.67 7.80 2.71
C THR A 114 -2.74 8.76 1.99
N ALA A 115 -1.51 8.34 1.72
CA ALA A 115 -0.69 8.83 0.63
C ALA A 115 -0.87 7.88 -0.55
N LEU A 116 -0.96 8.41 -1.76
CA LEU A 116 -0.90 7.62 -2.96
C LEU A 116 0.53 7.64 -3.46
N THR A 117 1.11 6.46 -3.67
CA THR A 117 2.50 6.34 -4.14
C THR A 117 2.57 5.61 -5.46
N ILE A 118 3.52 6.00 -6.29
CA ILE A 118 3.90 5.33 -7.53
C ILE A 118 5.36 4.90 -7.37
N THR A 119 5.69 3.65 -7.68
CA THR A 119 7.05 3.11 -7.53
C THR A 119 7.38 2.18 -8.68
N GLY A 120 8.41 2.51 -9.44
CA GLY A 120 8.90 1.70 -10.57
C GLY A 120 10.20 0.99 -10.22
N ILE A 121 10.26 -0.31 -10.49
CA ILE A 121 11.44 -1.16 -10.33
C ILE A 121 11.79 -1.78 -11.68
N ASP A 122 13.02 -1.66 -12.11
CA ASP A 122 13.50 -2.18 -13.39
C ASP A 122 13.78 -3.71 -13.38
N THR A 123 14.24 -4.23 -14.51
CA THR A 123 14.61 -5.66 -14.69
C THR A 123 15.76 -6.11 -13.80
N HIS A 124 16.59 -5.19 -13.32
CA HIS A 124 17.74 -5.46 -12.43
C HIS A 124 17.39 -5.32 -10.95
N LYS A 125 16.09 -5.24 -10.62
CA LYS A 125 15.58 -4.99 -9.27
C LYS A 125 16.07 -3.65 -8.69
N THR A 126 16.29 -2.65 -9.55
CA THR A 126 16.74 -1.31 -9.17
C THR A 126 15.58 -0.35 -9.18
N LEU A 127 15.49 0.51 -8.16
CA LEU A 127 14.49 1.59 -8.11
C LEU A 127 14.77 2.58 -9.25
N VAL A 128 13.84 2.67 -10.20
CA VAL A 128 13.85 3.71 -11.25
C VAL A 128 13.44 5.05 -10.66
N GLY A 129 12.43 5.03 -9.80
CA GLY A 129 11.89 6.22 -9.15
C GLY A 129 10.40 6.09 -8.87
N GLY A 130 9.74 7.24 -8.72
CA GLY A 130 8.29 7.29 -8.54
C GLY A 130 7.81 8.62 -7.98
N ALA A 131 6.56 8.64 -7.50
CA ALA A 131 5.90 9.83 -6.98
C ALA A 131 5.14 9.54 -5.69
N ILE A 132 4.91 10.59 -4.90
CA ILE A 132 4.06 10.56 -3.71
C ILE A 132 3.13 11.76 -3.80
N ILE A 133 1.83 11.51 -3.66
CA ILE A 133 0.81 12.55 -3.55
C ILE A 133 -0.17 12.22 -2.43
N ALA A 134 -0.99 13.19 -2.05
CA ALA A 134 -2.09 12.93 -1.13
C ALA A 134 -3.10 11.96 -1.75
N GLY A 135 -3.54 10.94 -1.01
CA GLY A 135 -4.59 10.04 -1.46
C GLY A 135 -5.95 10.75 -1.54
N LEU A 136 -6.97 10.08 -2.10
CA LEU A 136 -8.27 10.69 -2.38
C LEU A 136 -8.88 11.39 -1.16
N ARG A 137 -9.01 10.68 -0.03
CA ARG A 137 -9.58 11.27 1.20
C ARG A 137 -8.76 12.45 1.70
N SER A 138 -7.44 12.36 1.64
CA SER A 138 -6.53 13.43 2.08
C SER A 138 -6.70 14.69 1.24
N GLN A 139 -6.91 14.57 -0.07
CA GLN A 139 -7.15 15.71 -0.96
C GLN A 139 -8.47 16.41 -0.63
N PHE A 140 -9.59 15.66 -0.45
CA PHE A 140 -10.87 16.25 -0.05
C PHE A 140 -10.80 16.90 1.32
N SER A 141 -10.16 16.25 2.31
CA SER A 141 -9.98 16.81 3.64
C SER A 141 -9.15 18.09 3.61
N SER A 142 -8.10 18.13 2.78
CA SER A 142 -7.28 19.33 2.62
C SER A 142 -8.08 20.50 2.02
N LEU A 143 -8.92 20.27 1.04
CA LEU A 143 -9.80 21.31 0.49
C LEU A 143 -10.73 21.89 1.56
N HIS A 144 -11.37 21.02 2.35
CA HIS A 144 -12.23 21.45 3.44
C HIS A 144 -11.48 22.22 4.52
N GLN A 145 -10.35 21.70 5.00
CA GLN A 145 -9.60 22.27 6.13
C GLN A 145 -8.90 23.59 5.81
N ASN A 146 -8.50 23.81 4.55
CA ASN A 146 -7.72 24.97 4.14
C ASN A 146 -8.54 26.04 3.41
N THR A 147 -9.87 25.90 3.35
CA THR A 147 -10.76 26.91 2.73
C THR A 147 -11.99 27.15 3.60
N ALA A 148 -12.45 28.40 3.64
CA ALA A 148 -13.59 28.77 4.49
C ALA A 148 -14.96 28.30 3.94
N GLY A 149 -15.06 28.02 2.65
CA GLY A 149 -16.34 27.77 1.99
C GLY A 149 -16.52 26.38 1.40
N LEU A 150 -15.50 25.52 1.43
CA LEU A 150 -15.63 24.17 0.86
C LEU A 150 -16.07 23.17 1.93
N PRO A 151 -17.17 22.42 1.67
CA PRO A 151 -17.68 21.45 2.63
C PRO A 151 -16.79 20.20 2.74
N ASP A 152 -16.88 19.48 3.87
CA ASP A 152 -16.34 18.12 3.95
C ASP A 152 -17.28 17.18 3.16
N ILE A 153 -16.73 16.54 2.14
CA ILE A 153 -17.51 15.70 1.23
C ILE A 153 -16.95 14.29 1.15
N LEU A 154 -17.81 13.36 0.79
CA LEU A 154 -17.41 11.98 0.56
C LEU A 154 -16.75 11.81 -0.81
N ILE A 155 -15.85 10.84 -0.89
CA ILE A 155 -15.28 10.40 -2.17
C ILE A 155 -16.40 9.82 -3.01
N PRO A 156 -16.57 10.25 -4.29
CA PRO A 156 -17.64 9.71 -5.15
C PRO A 156 -17.41 8.23 -5.46
N GLU A 157 -18.49 7.47 -5.56
CA GLU A 157 -18.43 6.04 -5.92
C GLU A 157 -18.12 5.86 -7.40
N VAL A 158 -18.74 6.65 -8.25
CA VAL A 158 -18.53 6.64 -9.70
C VAL A 158 -17.69 7.85 -10.11
N LEU A 159 -16.95 7.72 -11.21
CA LEU A 159 -16.17 8.84 -11.75
C LEU A 159 -17.10 9.99 -12.11
N PRO A 160 -16.92 11.18 -11.49
CA PRO A 160 -17.79 12.34 -11.76
C PRO A 160 -17.56 12.90 -13.17
N ALA A 161 -18.56 13.59 -13.69
CA ALA A 161 -18.44 14.33 -14.94
C ALA A 161 -17.30 15.36 -14.84
N ARG A 162 -16.58 15.59 -15.94
CA ARG A 162 -15.43 16.50 -15.98
C ARG A 162 -15.79 17.95 -15.70
N TRP A 163 -16.94 18.39 -16.20
CA TRP A 163 -17.42 19.75 -16.06
C TRP A 163 -18.62 19.78 -15.12
N ALA A 164 -18.50 20.46 -14.01
CA ALA A 164 -19.52 20.58 -12.96
C ALA A 164 -19.97 22.04 -12.81
N THR A 165 -21.21 22.23 -12.38
CA THR A 165 -21.85 23.56 -12.22
C THR A 165 -22.23 23.87 -10.78
N ASP A 166 -21.81 23.04 -9.81
CA ASP A 166 -21.96 23.26 -8.39
C ASP A 166 -20.65 22.93 -7.65
N THR A 167 -20.50 23.43 -6.43
CA THR A 167 -19.26 23.31 -5.65
C THR A 167 -18.90 21.86 -5.32
N ILE A 168 -19.85 21.05 -4.89
CA ILE A 168 -19.59 19.67 -4.48
C ILE A 168 -19.12 18.83 -5.67
N SER A 169 -19.88 18.88 -6.77
CA SER A 169 -19.53 18.19 -8.00
C SER A 169 -18.22 18.70 -8.60
N ALA A 170 -17.91 20.00 -8.49
CA ALA A 170 -16.65 20.58 -8.95
C ALA A 170 -15.46 20.07 -8.12
N MET A 171 -15.57 19.99 -6.79
CA MET A 171 -14.55 19.38 -5.93
C MET A 171 -14.32 17.92 -6.30
N GLN A 172 -15.40 17.13 -6.44
CA GLN A 172 -15.33 15.73 -6.82
C GLN A 172 -14.68 15.55 -8.19
N SER A 173 -15.11 16.34 -9.18
CA SER A 173 -14.53 16.32 -10.53
C SER A 173 -13.04 16.65 -10.52
N GLY A 174 -12.66 17.75 -9.88
CA GLY A 174 -11.28 18.21 -9.83
C GLY A 174 -10.35 17.15 -9.28
N VAL A 175 -10.65 16.62 -8.08
CA VAL A 175 -9.81 15.60 -7.44
C VAL A 175 -9.78 14.30 -8.27
N ALA A 176 -10.95 13.77 -8.65
CA ALA A 176 -11.02 12.46 -9.29
C ALA A 176 -10.44 12.47 -10.71
N GLN A 177 -10.82 13.44 -11.54
CA GLN A 177 -10.40 13.51 -12.94
C GLN A 177 -8.91 13.84 -13.08
N ILE A 178 -8.38 14.76 -12.26
CA ILE A 178 -6.96 15.14 -12.31
C ILE A 178 -6.10 13.98 -11.80
N LEU A 179 -6.50 13.34 -10.69
CA LEU A 179 -5.78 12.20 -10.15
C LEU A 179 -5.74 11.06 -11.19
N LEU A 180 -6.88 10.69 -11.75
CA LEU A 180 -6.97 9.59 -12.72
C LEU A 180 -6.13 9.88 -13.96
N ALA A 181 -6.21 11.10 -14.50
CA ALA A 181 -5.42 11.50 -15.66
C ALA A 181 -3.89 11.49 -15.36
N GLY A 182 -3.50 11.98 -14.19
CA GLY A 182 -2.12 11.94 -13.74
C GLY A 182 -1.59 10.52 -13.59
N LEU A 183 -2.34 9.64 -12.94
CA LEU A 183 -1.96 8.23 -12.80
C LEU A 183 -1.84 7.54 -14.16
N GLN A 184 -2.77 7.79 -15.08
CA GLN A 184 -2.71 7.22 -16.42
C GLN A 184 -1.48 7.70 -17.18
N ALA A 185 -1.11 8.98 -17.06
CA ALA A 185 0.11 9.51 -17.69
C ALA A 185 1.38 8.82 -17.16
N TYR A 186 1.48 8.57 -15.84
CA TYR A 186 2.59 7.78 -15.26
C TYR A 186 2.63 6.35 -15.79
N ILE A 187 1.48 5.70 -15.93
CA ILE A 187 1.38 4.34 -16.50
C ILE A 187 1.84 4.33 -17.97
N ASP A 188 1.39 5.30 -18.76
CA ASP A 188 1.70 5.37 -20.18
C ASP A 188 3.20 5.66 -20.40
N ASP A 189 3.79 6.58 -19.62
CA ASP A 189 5.24 6.84 -19.63
C ASP A 189 6.04 5.60 -19.22
N TRP A 190 5.65 4.93 -18.14
CA TRP A 190 6.28 3.69 -17.70
C TRP A 190 6.26 2.60 -18.78
N ARG A 191 5.10 2.37 -19.40
CA ARG A 191 4.95 1.38 -20.46
C ARG A 191 5.75 1.72 -21.72
N SER A 192 6.00 3.00 -21.98
CA SER A 192 6.86 3.42 -23.10
C SER A 192 8.31 3.03 -22.86
N GLN A 193 8.79 3.04 -21.63
CA GLN A 193 10.15 2.67 -21.22
C GLN A 193 10.29 1.17 -20.98
N PHE A 194 9.26 0.54 -20.45
CA PHE A 194 9.21 -0.89 -20.06
C PHE A 194 7.97 -1.59 -20.64
N PRO A 195 7.93 -1.87 -21.95
CA PRO A 195 6.72 -2.37 -22.62
C PRO A 195 6.18 -3.71 -22.09
N ASN A 196 7.06 -4.55 -21.53
CA ASN A 196 6.71 -5.88 -21.00
C ASN A 196 6.57 -5.88 -19.48
N SER A 197 6.32 -4.73 -18.86
CA SER A 197 6.15 -4.60 -17.42
C SER A 197 4.73 -4.82 -16.97
N TYR A 198 4.59 -5.23 -15.71
CA TYR A 198 3.28 -5.22 -15.04
C TYR A 198 3.04 -3.90 -14.31
N VAL A 199 1.81 -3.42 -14.39
CA VAL A 199 1.28 -2.31 -13.57
C VAL A 199 0.35 -2.90 -12.53
N VAL A 200 0.75 -2.83 -11.26
CA VAL A 200 0.03 -3.42 -10.14
C VAL A 200 -0.57 -2.34 -9.25
N LEU A 201 -1.85 -2.45 -8.97
CA LEU A 201 -2.60 -1.52 -8.12
C LEU A 201 -2.92 -2.17 -6.78
N THR A 202 -2.61 -1.46 -5.69
CA THR A 202 -2.90 -1.86 -4.31
C THR A 202 -3.48 -0.67 -3.52
N GLY A 203 -3.65 -0.84 -2.21
CA GLY A 203 -4.17 0.20 -1.32
C GLY A 203 -5.69 0.18 -1.14
N GLY A 204 -6.18 1.06 -0.29
CA GLY A 204 -7.60 1.11 0.10
C GLY A 204 -8.54 1.56 -1.00
N ASP A 205 -8.08 2.46 -1.87
CA ASP A 205 -8.87 3.02 -2.98
C ASP A 205 -8.67 2.31 -4.32
N ARG A 206 -7.96 1.16 -4.36
CA ARG A 206 -7.66 0.39 -5.57
C ARG A 206 -8.90 0.03 -6.39
N ASP A 207 -9.95 -0.48 -5.73
CA ASP A 207 -11.16 -0.93 -6.42
C ASP A 207 -11.89 0.26 -7.06
N ARG A 208 -11.91 1.42 -6.37
CA ARG A 208 -12.47 2.67 -6.88
C ARG A 208 -11.71 3.19 -8.10
N LEU A 209 -10.39 3.26 -8.03
CA LEU A 209 -9.58 3.71 -9.17
C LEU A 209 -9.74 2.78 -10.38
N LYS A 210 -9.84 1.47 -10.15
CA LYS A 210 -10.15 0.51 -11.23
C LYS A 210 -11.53 0.74 -11.83
N GLN A 211 -12.54 0.95 -10.98
CA GLN A 211 -13.91 1.25 -11.42
C GLN A 211 -13.98 2.57 -12.21
N TRP A 212 -13.16 3.57 -11.85
CA TRP A 212 -13.04 4.82 -12.60
C TRP A 212 -12.29 4.68 -13.93
N GLY A 213 -11.75 3.50 -14.24
CA GLY A 213 -11.16 3.18 -15.53
C GLY A 213 -9.63 3.28 -15.58
N LEU A 214 -8.93 3.32 -14.44
CA LEU A 214 -7.46 3.25 -14.44
C LEU A 214 -6.98 1.93 -15.08
N LYS A 215 -6.11 2.05 -16.08
CA LYS A 215 -5.65 0.90 -16.88
C LYS A 215 -4.46 0.21 -16.22
N VAL A 216 -4.76 -0.71 -15.30
CA VAL A 216 -3.78 -1.54 -14.61
C VAL A 216 -3.95 -3.01 -15.01
N ASP A 217 -2.87 -3.78 -14.92
CA ASP A 217 -2.87 -5.19 -15.29
C ASP A 217 -3.37 -6.06 -14.13
N ILE A 218 -2.97 -5.72 -12.90
CA ILE A 218 -3.21 -6.54 -11.71
C ILE A 218 -3.73 -5.65 -10.57
N ILE A 219 -4.65 -6.20 -9.76
CA ILE A 219 -5.04 -5.65 -8.47
C ILE A 219 -4.66 -6.66 -7.41
N ASP A 220 -3.81 -6.26 -6.47
CA ASP A 220 -3.40 -7.10 -5.34
C ASP A 220 -3.36 -6.30 -4.04
N LYS A 221 -4.24 -6.65 -3.11
CA LYS A 221 -4.34 -5.99 -1.80
C LYS A 221 -3.23 -6.41 -0.83
N ASP A 222 -2.53 -7.51 -1.11
CA ASP A 222 -1.64 -8.19 -0.16
C ASP A 222 -0.15 -8.00 -0.48
N LEU A 223 0.20 -7.07 -1.38
CA LEU A 223 1.59 -6.85 -1.82
C LEU A 223 2.57 -6.63 -0.67
N ILE A 224 2.19 -5.88 0.36
CA ILE A 224 3.07 -5.64 1.52
C ILE A 224 3.37 -6.94 2.27
N PHE A 225 2.39 -7.83 2.39
CA PHE A 225 2.56 -9.13 3.03
C PHE A 225 3.38 -10.09 2.16
N ARG A 226 3.20 -10.03 0.84
CA ARG A 226 4.08 -10.76 -0.09
C ARG A 226 5.53 -10.25 0.01
N GLY A 227 5.71 -8.94 0.13
CA GLY A 227 7.03 -8.35 0.37
C GLY A 227 7.66 -8.84 1.66
N LEU A 228 6.93 -8.82 2.77
CA LEU A 228 7.37 -9.35 4.06
C LEU A 228 7.70 -10.85 3.99
N PHE A 229 6.89 -11.62 3.28
CA PHE A 229 7.12 -13.04 3.05
C PHE A 229 8.44 -13.29 2.35
N HIS A 230 8.67 -12.68 1.21
CA HIS A 230 9.88 -12.88 0.41
C HIS A 230 11.14 -12.25 1.01
N CYS A 231 11.05 -11.14 1.76
CA CYS A 231 12.18 -10.59 2.50
C CYS A 231 12.74 -11.56 3.53
N HIS A 232 11.98 -12.54 3.88
CA HIS A 232 12.28 -13.43 4.98
C HIS A 232 12.80 -14.80 4.53
N GLU A 233 12.56 -15.20 3.28
CA GLU A 233 13.08 -16.43 2.69
C GLU A 233 14.56 -16.30 2.26
N LEU A 234 15.13 -15.09 2.37
CA LEU A 234 16.52 -14.75 2.05
C LEU A 234 17.41 -14.70 3.30
#